data_01f34ec8b61d4c9b61b25e0ae7dac8c3
#
_entry.id   01f34ec8b61d4c9b61b25e0ae7dac8c3
#
_cell.length_a   1.000
_cell.length_b   1.000
_cell.length_c   1.000
_cell.angle_alpha   90.00
_cell.angle_beta   90.00
_cell.angle_gamma   90.00
#
_symmetry.space_group_name_H-M   'P 1'
#
loop_
_entity.id
_entity.type
_entity.pdbx_description
1 polymer ?
#
loop_
_entity_poly.entity_id
_entity_poly.type
_entity_poly.pdbx_seq_one_letter_code
_entity_poly.pdbx_strand_id
1 'polypeptide(L)'
;MVYHNDMDPKIFRAYDIRGRYPEELNEKIVEEIAPALIKLFAKKKIVLGRDVRLSSPKLYRTLVKRLSGKNNIKIIKGGIMTTPMLYFLTVFLKAGGGVMVTASHNPKDYNGLKIVGSVATPISGAEIFKLLK
;
A
#
# COMPACT_ATOMS: atom_id res chain seq x y z
N MET A 1 -4.98 -22.10 1.08
CA MET A 1 -4.38 -20.83 0.71
C MET A 1 -3.62 -20.95 -0.59
N VAL A 2 -3.89 -20.09 -1.50
CA VAL A 2 -3.25 -20.14 -2.80
C VAL A 2 -2.06 -19.17 -2.81
N TYR A 3 -0.89 -19.68 -3.14
CA TYR A 3 0.25 -18.82 -3.39
C TYR A 3 0.23 -18.37 -4.82
N HIS A 4 0.57 -17.13 -4.99
CA HIS A 4 0.56 -16.51 -6.29
C HIS A 4 1.98 -16.59 -6.85
N ASN A 5 2.18 -17.54 -7.74
CA ASN A 5 3.49 -17.81 -8.32
C ASN A 5 4.03 -16.62 -9.13
N ASP A 6 3.17 -15.67 -9.45
CA ASP A 6 3.56 -14.50 -10.23
C ASP A 6 4.24 -13.43 -9.38
N MET A 7 4.15 -13.56 -8.06
CA MET A 7 4.65 -12.54 -7.15
C MET A 7 6.11 -12.78 -6.83
N ASP A 8 6.97 -11.85 -7.27
CA ASP A 8 8.39 -11.92 -6.97
C ASP A 8 8.64 -11.43 -5.55
N PRO A 9 9.18 -12.27 -4.65
CA PRO A 9 9.45 -11.85 -3.28
C PRO A 9 10.38 -10.65 -3.17
N LYS A 10 11.16 -10.35 -4.20
CA LYS A 10 12.09 -9.22 -4.20
C LYS A 10 11.40 -7.87 -4.11
N ILE A 11 10.10 -7.79 -4.43
CA ILE A 11 9.38 -6.52 -4.31
C ILE A 11 9.15 -6.13 -2.85
N PHE A 12 9.22 -7.10 -1.92
CA PHE A 12 9.01 -6.83 -0.49
C PHE A 12 10.34 -6.41 0.14
N ARG A 13 10.55 -5.09 0.22
CA ARG A 13 11.83 -4.50 0.63
C ARG A 13 11.83 -4.06 2.09
N ALA A 14 12.98 -3.58 2.55
CA ALA A 14 13.18 -3.19 3.95
C ALA A 14 12.23 -2.06 4.38
N TYR A 15 11.91 -1.14 3.48
CA TYR A 15 11.10 0.03 3.81
C TYR A 15 9.77 0.11 3.08
N ASP A 16 9.56 -0.71 2.06
CA ASP A 16 8.35 -0.62 1.24
C ASP A 16 8.18 -1.85 0.34
N ILE A 17 7.16 -1.79 -0.50
CA ILE A 17 6.96 -2.73 -1.60
C ILE A 17 7.21 -1.95 -2.86
N ARG A 18 8.05 -2.46 -3.77
CA ARG A 18 8.47 -1.70 -4.95
C ARG A 18 8.86 -2.62 -6.08
N GLY A 19 8.47 -2.26 -7.29
CA GLY A 19 8.83 -3.03 -8.48
C GLY A 19 8.52 -2.26 -9.76
N ARG A 20 8.97 -2.79 -10.89
CA ARG A 20 8.65 -2.20 -12.17
C ARG A 20 7.20 -2.49 -12.54
N TYR A 21 6.53 -1.49 -13.04
CA TYR A 21 5.17 -1.62 -13.51
C TYR A 21 5.17 -1.80 -15.04
N PRO A 22 4.46 -2.76 -15.61
CA PRO A 22 3.57 -3.74 -14.93
C PRO A 22 4.23 -5.10 -14.64
N GLU A 23 5.51 -5.26 -14.92
CA GLU A 23 6.15 -6.58 -14.90
C GLU A 23 6.24 -7.20 -13.51
N GLU A 24 6.60 -6.39 -12.51
CA GLU A 24 6.83 -6.88 -11.14
C GLU A 24 5.74 -6.43 -10.18
N LEU A 25 5.13 -5.27 -10.44
CA LEU A 25 4.04 -4.74 -9.64
C LEU A 25 2.96 -4.24 -10.58
N ASN A 26 1.73 -4.65 -10.32
CA ASN A 26 0.57 -4.29 -11.13
C ASN A 26 -0.69 -4.46 -10.30
N GLU A 27 -1.84 -4.19 -10.89
CA GLU A 27 -3.12 -4.26 -10.19
C GLU A 27 -3.37 -5.65 -9.61
N LYS A 28 -3.02 -6.71 -10.36
CA LYS A 28 -3.21 -8.08 -9.89
C LYS A 28 -2.35 -8.36 -8.66
N ILE A 29 -1.10 -7.92 -8.67
CA ILE A 29 -0.22 -8.10 -7.52
C ILE A 29 -0.73 -7.33 -6.31
N VAL A 30 -1.23 -6.11 -6.50
CA VAL A 30 -1.84 -5.34 -5.42
C VAL A 30 -3.05 -6.08 -4.85
N GLU A 31 -3.87 -6.68 -5.71
CA GLU A 31 -4.99 -7.50 -5.24
C GLU A 31 -4.50 -8.68 -4.39
N GLU A 32 -3.38 -9.28 -4.77
CA GLU A 32 -2.81 -10.40 -4.03
C GLU A 32 -2.18 -9.97 -2.70
N ILE A 33 -1.72 -8.73 -2.61
CA ILE A 33 -1.20 -8.16 -1.38
C ILE A 33 -2.32 -7.73 -0.43
N ALA A 34 -3.47 -7.37 -0.96
CA ALA A 34 -4.58 -6.82 -0.18
C ALA A 34 -4.97 -7.67 1.04
N PRO A 35 -5.00 -9.02 1.00
CA PRO A 35 -5.33 -9.79 2.19
C PRO A 35 -4.41 -9.52 3.38
N ALA A 36 -3.12 -9.26 3.13
CA ALA A 36 -2.19 -8.90 4.21
C ALA A 36 -2.56 -7.55 4.81
N LEU A 37 -2.89 -6.58 3.96
CA LEU A 37 -3.29 -5.25 4.41
C LEU A 37 -4.62 -5.30 5.19
N ILE A 38 -5.54 -6.17 4.76
CA ILE A 38 -6.80 -6.35 5.47
C ILE A 38 -6.57 -6.89 6.87
N LYS A 39 -5.64 -7.84 7.03
CA LYS A 39 -5.27 -8.36 8.35
C LYS A 39 -4.62 -7.26 9.21
N LEU A 40 -3.70 -6.52 8.61
CA LEU A 40 -2.94 -5.49 9.31
C LEU A 40 -3.85 -4.36 9.82
N PHE A 41 -4.81 -3.95 9.01
CA PHE A 41 -5.62 -2.76 9.27
C PHE A 41 -7.05 -3.06 9.73
N ALA A 42 -7.34 -4.30 10.11
CA ALA A 42 -8.68 -4.69 10.57
C ALA A 42 -9.17 -3.74 11.66
N LYS A 43 -10.40 -3.24 11.51
CA LYS A 43 -11.07 -2.34 12.47
C LYS A 43 -10.38 -0.97 12.61
N LYS A 44 -9.55 -0.59 11.64
CA LYS A 44 -8.82 0.68 11.72
C LYS A 44 -9.26 1.63 10.61
N LYS A 45 -9.07 2.91 10.90
CA LYS A 45 -9.21 3.98 9.93
C LYS A 45 -7.83 4.17 9.29
N ILE A 46 -7.76 4.16 7.97
CA ILE A 46 -6.48 4.30 7.26
C ILE A 46 -6.57 5.38 6.18
N VAL A 47 -5.46 6.05 5.95
CA VAL A 47 -5.35 7.08 4.92
C VAL A 47 -4.73 6.45 3.68
N LEU A 48 -5.36 6.64 2.52
CA LEU A 48 -4.79 6.20 1.24
C LEU A 48 -4.45 7.41 0.40
N GLY A 49 -3.23 7.42 -0.13
CA GLY A 49 -2.76 8.46 -1.02
C GLY A 49 -1.97 7.89 -2.18
N ARG A 50 -1.71 8.73 -3.18
CA ARG A 50 -0.91 8.35 -4.34
C ARG A 50 -0.14 9.53 -4.89
N ASP A 51 0.96 9.22 -5.58
CA ASP A 51 1.71 10.22 -6.32
C ASP A 51 1.13 10.40 -7.74
N VAL A 52 1.85 11.09 -8.61
CA VAL A 52 1.38 11.44 -9.95
C VAL A 52 1.91 10.52 -11.05
N ARG A 53 2.53 9.39 -10.70
CA ARG A 53 3.00 8.43 -11.71
C ARG A 53 1.81 7.92 -12.51
N LEU A 54 2.06 7.59 -13.79
CA LEU A 54 0.98 7.17 -14.69
C LEU A 54 0.24 5.94 -14.21
N SER A 55 0.93 5.01 -13.54
CA SER A 55 0.31 3.80 -13.02
C SER A 55 -0.37 4.00 -11.66
N SER A 56 -0.09 5.10 -10.96
CA SER A 56 -0.59 5.29 -9.60
C SER A 56 -2.12 5.34 -9.49
N PRO A 57 -2.86 5.99 -10.41
CA PRO A 57 -4.31 5.98 -10.30
C PRO A 57 -4.93 4.59 -10.30
N LYS A 58 -4.42 3.69 -11.14
CA LYS A 58 -4.96 2.32 -11.24
C LYS A 58 -4.68 1.52 -9.98
N LEU A 59 -3.46 1.61 -9.48
CA LEU A 59 -3.07 0.91 -8.26
C LEU A 59 -3.85 1.45 -7.06
N TYR A 60 -4.03 2.77 -6.99
CA TYR A 60 -4.79 3.41 -5.94
C TYR A 60 -6.25 2.93 -5.94
N ARG A 61 -6.89 2.92 -7.11
CA ARG A 61 -8.27 2.44 -7.22
C ARG A 61 -8.40 0.99 -6.80
N THR A 62 -7.42 0.16 -7.14
CA THR A 62 -7.41 -1.25 -6.74
C THR A 62 -7.37 -1.37 -5.22
N LEU A 63 -6.53 -0.57 -4.57
CA LEU A 63 -6.47 -0.57 -3.10
C LEU A 63 -7.79 -0.13 -2.49
N VAL A 64 -8.36 0.97 -2.96
CA VAL A 64 -9.64 1.46 -2.44
C VAL A 64 -10.69 0.37 -2.55
N LYS A 65 -10.78 -0.25 -3.71
CA LYS A 65 -11.78 -1.28 -3.97
C LYS A 65 -11.59 -2.50 -3.06
N ARG A 66 -10.35 -2.93 -2.87
CA ARG A 66 -10.08 -4.15 -2.13
C ARG A 66 -10.12 -3.97 -0.62
N LEU A 67 -9.89 -2.77 -0.13
CA LEU A 67 -9.84 -2.55 1.32
C LEU A 67 -11.13 -1.96 1.89
N SER A 68 -11.94 -1.27 1.08
CA SER A 68 -13.13 -0.58 1.58
C SER A 68 -14.11 -1.56 2.20
N GLY A 69 -14.44 -1.32 3.47
CA GLY A 69 -15.43 -2.11 4.20
C GLY A 69 -15.01 -3.51 4.59
N LYS A 70 -13.80 -3.94 4.24
CA LYS A 70 -13.30 -5.24 4.65
C LYS A 70 -12.87 -5.18 6.11
N ASN A 71 -13.27 -6.17 6.90
CA ASN A 71 -12.92 -6.26 8.34
C ASN A 71 -13.08 -4.93 9.07
N ASN A 72 -14.13 -4.18 8.75
CA ASN A 72 -14.43 -2.89 9.37
C ASN A 72 -13.33 -1.84 9.17
N ILE A 73 -12.60 -1.92 8.07
CA ILE A 73 -11.64 -0.90 7.69
C ILE A 73 -12.38 0.32 7.17
N LYS A 74 -12.01 1.50 7.65
CA LYS A 74 -12.50 2.79 7.14
C LYS A 74 -11.41 3.44 6.33
N ILE A 75 -11.72 3.78 5.08
CA ILE A 75 -10.77 4.42 4.17
C ILE A 75 -10.98 5.93 4.18
N ILE A 76 -9.91 6.68 4.41
CA ILE A 76 -9.87 8.11 4.16
C ILE A 76 -9.15 8.29 2.82
N LYS A 77 -9.90 8.69 1.81
CA LYS A 77 -9.37 8.84 0.46
C LYS A 77 -8.67 10.19 0.34
N GLY A 78 -7.35 10.18 0.36
CA GLY A 78 -6.57 11.40 0.22
C GLY A 78 -6.31 11.80 -1.23
N GLY A 79 -6.31 10.83 -2.15
CA GLY A 79 -6.02 11.10 -3.55
C GLY A 79 -4.56 11.46 -3.75
N ILE A 80 -4.31 12.45 -4.60
CA ILE A 80 -2.96 12.92 -4.90
C ILE A 80 -2.38 13.64 -3.69
N MET A 81 -1.21 13.18 -3.24
CA MET A 81 -0.52 13.80 -2.12
C MET A 81 0.96 13.40 -2.14
N THR A 82 1.75 14.04 -1.30
CA THR A 82 3.13 13.63 -1.07
C THR A 82 3.19 12.64 0.09
N THR A 83 4.28 11.89 0.18
CA THR A 83 4.49 10.96 1.29
C THR A 83 4.48 11.68 2.66
N PRO A 84 5.18 12.83 2.83
CA PRO A 84 5.07 13.58 4.08
C PRO A 84 3.63 13.98 4.44
N MET A 85 2.80 14.31 3.46
CA MET A 85 1.40 14.63 3.71
C MET A 85 0.65 13.42 4.24
N LEU A 86 0.90 12.24 3.69
CA LEU A 86 0.30 11.01 4.20
C LEU A 86 0.67 10.79 5.66
N TYR A 87 1.94 10.98 6.00
CA TYR A 87 2.41 10.83 7.38
C TYR A 87 1.71 11.82 8.30
N PHE A 88 1.64 13.07 7.88
CA PHE A 88 0.96 14.11 8.66
C PHE A 88 -0.49 13.75 8.91
N LEU A 89 -1.21 13.36 7.86
CA LEU A 89 -2.63 13.03 7.98
C LEU A 89 -2.86 11.80 8.86
N THR A 90 -1.99 10.81 8.76
CA THR A 90 -2.08 9.61 9.60
C THR A 90 -2.05 10.00 11.08
N VAL A 91 -1.14 10.90 11.45
CA VAL A 91 -1.02 11.36 12.83
C VAL A 91 -2.17 12.31 13.19
N PHE A 92 -2.42 13.30 12.34
CA PHE A 92 -3.41 14.35 12.61
C PHE A 92 -4.82 13.80 12.78
N LEU A 93 -5.19 12.84 11.94
CA LEU A 93 -6.51 12.23 11.96
C LEU A 93 -6.60 11.05 12.93
N LYS A 94 -5.53 10.76 13.65
CA LYS A 94 -5.43 9.61 14.56
C LYS A 94 -5.81 8.32 13.86
N ALA A 95 -5.35 8.16 12.63
CA ALA A 95 -5.59 6.96 11.84
C ALA A 95 -4.73 5.81 12.36
N GLY A 96 -5.19 4.58 12.13
CA GLY A 96 -4.44 3.38 12.51
C GLY A 96 -3.32 3.06 11.53
N GLY A 97 -3.23 3.79 10.43
CA GLY A 97 -2.16 3.62 9.46
C GLY A 97 -2.49 4.31 8.14
N GLY A 98 -1.63 4.07 7.16
CA GLY A 98 -1.81 4.63 5.84
C GLY A 98 -1.03 3.86 4.79
N VAL A 99 -1.42 4.02 3.54
CA VAL A 99 -0.73 3.44 2.39
C VAL A 99 -0.55 4.50 1.33
N MET A 100 0.67 4.69 0.89
CA MET A 100 1.02 5.61 -0.18
C MET A 100 1.40 4.81 -1.42
N VAL A 101 0.72 5.07 -2.53
CA VAL A 101 1.09 4.47 -3.82
C VAL A 101 2.17 5.36 -4.42
N THR A 102 3.41 4.89 -4.35
CA THR A 102 4.56 5.64 -4.82
C THR A 102 5.77 4.72 -4.93
N ALA A 103 6.70 5.07 -5.80
CA ALA A 103 8.01 4.44 -5.86
C ALA A 103 9.12 5.42 -5.45
N SER A 104 8.75 6.52 -4.80
CA SER A 104 9.70 7.52 -4.29
C SER A 104 10.62 8.06 -5.40
N HIS A 105 11.92 7.80 -5.29
CA HIS A 105 12.92 8.32 -6.24
C HIS A 105 13.26 7.36 -7.37
N ASN A 106 12.59 6.22 -7.47
CA ASN A 106 12.86 5.26 -8.53
C ASN A 106 12.44 5.81 -9.90
N PRO A 107 12.99 5.26 -10.99
CA PRO A 107 12.60 5.67 -12.34
C PRO A 107 11.08 5.60 -12.55
N LYS A 108 10.60 6.30 -13.57
CA LYS A 108 9.16 6.46 -13.80
C LYS A 108 8.42 5.17 -14.11
N ASP A 109 9.13 4.11 -14.53
CA ASP A 109 8.55 2.80 -14.78
C ASP A 109 8.38 1.97 -13.52
N TYR A 110 8.80 2.46 -12.36
CA TYR A 110 8.57 1.81 -11.08
C TYR A 110 7.31 2.32 -10.41
N ASN A 111 6.76 1.50 -9.53
CA ASN A 111 5.75 1.94 -8.58
C ASN A 111 5.84 1.08 -7.32
N GLY A 112 5.02 1.35 -6.35
CA GLY A 112 5.08 0.61 -5.10
C GLY A 112 4.07 1.07 -4.09
N LEU A 113 4.17 0.47 -2.91
CA LEU A 113 3.33 0.79 -1.76
C LEU A 113 4.24 1.08 -0.58
N LYS A 114 4.07 2.26 0.00
CA LYS A 114 4.73 2.61 1.25
C LYS A 114 3.67 2.57 2.34
N ILE A 115 3.91 1.75 3.36
CA ILE A 115 2.90 1.40 4.35
C ILE A 115 3.36 1.87 5.72
N VAL A 116 2.48 2.53 6.45
CA VAL A 116 2.76 2.94 7.83
C VAL A 116 1.62 2.50 8.76
N GLY A 117 1.95 2.30 10.00
CA GLY A 117 0.97 2.04 11.06
C GLY A 117 0.56 3.32 11.75
N SER A 118 0.03 3.21 12.97
CA SER A 118 -0.33 4.37 13.77
C SER A 118 0.91 5.22 14.03
N VAL A 119 0.71 6.52 14.23
CA VAL A 119 1.76 7.53 14.37
C VAL A 119 2.80 7.47 13.24
N ALA A 120 2.35 7.03 12.06
CA ALA A 120 3.16 6.93 10.85
C ALA A 120 4.41 6.05 11.04
N THR A 121 4.32 5.01 11.86
CA THR A 121 5.42 4.06 12.06
C THR A 121 5.61 3.22 10.80
N PRO A 122 6.81 3.19 10.19
CA PRO A 122 7.03 2.43 8.96
C PRO A 122 6.79 0.94 9.15
N ILE A 123 6.20 0.32 8.14
CA ILE A 123 5.98 -1.13 8.11
C ILE A 123 6.74 -1.65 6.89
N SER A 124 7.62 -2.62 7.10
CA SER A 124 8.48 -3.14 6.05
C SER A 124 7.71 -4.04 5.09
N GLY A 125 8.24 -4.18 3.87
CA GLY A 125 7.73 -5.16 2.93
C GLY A 125 7.79 -6.57 3.48
N ALA A 126 8.84 -6.90 4.24
CA ALA A 126 8.99 -8.22 4.86
C ALA A 126 7.85 -8.53 5.83
N GLU A 127 7.42 -7.54 6.62
CA GLU A 127 6.28 -7.72 7.53
C GLU A 127 5.00 -8.02 6.75
N ILE A 128 4.78 -7.32 5.63
CA ILE A 128 3.63 -7.57 4.79
C ILE A 128 3.70 -8.97 4.19
N PHE A 129 4.88 -9.35 3.70
CA PHE A 129 5.07 -10.68 3.10
C PHE A 129 4.73 -11.80 4.10
N LYS A 130 5.13 -11.65 5.35
CA LYS A 130 4.80 -12.62 6.41
C LYS A 130 3.29 -12.77 6.58
N LEU A 131 2.54 -11.69 6.46
CA LEU A 131 1.09 -11.75 6.63
C LEU A 131 0.38 -12.48 5.50
N LEU A 132 1.07 -12.69 4.38
CA LEU A 132 0.53 -13.45 3.25
C LEU A 132 0.68 -14.96 3.41
N LYS A 133 1.45 -15.41 4.37
CA LYS A 133 1.70 -16.84 4.60
C LYS A 133 0.68 -17.48 5.54
#